data_c4a91d4ab448ca705e1db3a37ddc5f7b
#
_entry.id   c4a91d4ab448ca705e1db3a37ddc5f7b
#
_cell.length_a   1.000
_cell.length_b   1.000
_cell.length_c   1.000
_cell.angle_alpha   90.00
_cell.angle_beta   90.00
_cell.angle_gamma   90.00
#
_symmetry.space_group_name_H-M   'P 1'
#
loop_
_entity.id
_entity.type
_entity.pdbx_description
1 polymer ?
#
loop_
_entity_poly.entity_id
_entity_poly.type
_entity_poly.pdbx_seq_one_letter_code
_entity_poly.pdbx_strand_id
1 'polypeptide(L)'
;MKKRIIASILITVVFAIAILSSVFFALVNIKEVDRTKEILSLYNKLITYDIQKGNDDFSEYKINNQEIRVSIIDKEGQVLYDSLGEIIDNHVNREEVVEAFDKGVSSLVRFSDTVGKDLVYYATRIDDNTVIRTSAQMSDTKLITSKSSKYFLLIIIGVVVISIVLCEKLVKIIVQPVRELEEVTKKIANGDLNKRAVIYYNDEIGSLAKTFNEMADMLEIKISDSLDKQNKLEAILESMESGVIAITAAGKVMLINPYAKSLFGI
;
A
#
# COMPACT_ATOMS: atom_id res chain seq x y z
N MET A 1 4.62 10.51 -19.30
CA MET A 1 3.80 9.41 -18.77
C MET A 1 4.59 8.39 -17.94
N LYS A 2 5.65 7.73 -18.45
CA LYS A 2 6.43 6.69 -17.76
C LYS A 2 6.82 7.03 -16.31
N LYS A 3 7.43 8.21 -16.05
CA LYS A 3 7.84 8.62 -14.69
C LYS A 3 6.66 8.75 -13.71
N ARG A 4 5.49 9.24 -14.15
CA ARG A 4 4.31 9.40 -13.29
C ARG A 4 3.69 8.04 -12.93
N ILE A 5 3.62 7.11 -13.88
CA ILE A 5 3.11 5.75 -13.66
C ILE A 5 4.03 4.99 -12.70
N ILE A 6 5.34 5.04 -12.92
CA ILE A 6 6.32 4.42 -12.01
C ILE A 6 6.22 5.03 -10.61
N ALA A 7 6.13 6.35 -10.50
CA ALA A 7 5.97 7.03 -9.20
C ALA A 7 4.68 6.61 -8.49
N SER A 8 3.55 6.51 -9.21
CA SER A 8 2.28 6.05 -8.64
C SER A 8 2.37 4.62 -8.12
N ILE A 9 2.96 3.71 -8.89
CA ILE A 9 3.17 2.31 -8.47
C ILE A 9 4.07 2.27 -7.22
N LEU A 10 5.15 3.06 -7.20
CA LEU A 10 6.09 3.10 -6.09
C LEU A 10 5.42 3.61 -4.80
N ILE A 11 4.59 4.65 -4.90
CA ILE A 11 3.80 5.18 -3.79
C ILE A 11 2.84 4.11 -3.26
N THR A 12 2.14 3.40 -4.14
CA THR A 12 1.21 2.32 -3.75
C THR A 12 1.94 1.19 -3.03
N VAL A 13 3.12 0.80 -3.50
CA VAL A 13 3.96 -0.23 -2.86
C VAL A 13 4.44 0.22 -1.49
N VAL A 14 4.94 1.45 -1.35
CA VAL A 14 5.36 2.00 -0.05
C VAL A 14 4.19 2.04 0.93
N PHE A 15 3.01 2.44 0.48
CA PHE A 15 1.81 2.45 1.30
C PHE A 15 1.39 1.04 1.73
N ALA A 16 1.44 0.06 0.83
CA ALA A 16 1.16 -1.34 1.14
C ALA A 16 2.16 -1.91 2.16
N ILE A 17 3.46 -1.60 2.04
CA ILE A 17 4.49 -2.00 3.00
C ILE A 17 4.22 -1.36 4.37
N ALA A 18 3.83 -0.09 4.42
CA ALA A 18 3.52 0.59 5.66
C ALA A 18 2.33 -0.06 6.40
N ILE A 19 1.26 -0.39 5.67
CA ILE A 19 0.11 -1.11 6.23
C ILE A 19 0.53 -2.50 6.74
N LEU A 20 1.26 -3.26 5.92
CA LEU A 20 1.71 -4.60 6.30
C LEU A 20 2.60 -4.56 7.56
N SER A 21 3.49 -3.56 7.66
CA SER A 21 4.33 -3.33 8.83
C SER A 21 3.49 -3.03 10.07
N SER A 22 2.50 -2.14 9.94
CA SER A 22 1.61 -1.79 11.05
C SER A 22 0.83 -3.00 11.56
N VAL A 23 0.26 -3.79 10.66
CA VAL A 23 -0.47 -5.02 11.01
C VAL A 23 0.46 -6.05 11.66
N PHE A 24 1.67 -6.22 11.12
CA PHE A 24 2.66 -7.14 11.71
C PHE A 24 3.01 -6.75 13.14
N PHE A 25 3.32 -5.47 13.39
CA PHE A 25 3.63 -5.00 14.75
C PHE A 25 2.45 -5.16 15.70
N ALA A 26 1.22 -4.89 15.26
CA ALA A 26 0.03 -5.11 16.06
C ALA A 26 -0.15 -6.58 16.43
N LEU A 27 0.02 -7.52 15.49
CA LEU A 27 -0.07 -8.96 15.74
C LEU A 27 1.02 -9.46 16.67
N VAL A 28 2.25 -8.98 16.53
CA VAL A 28 3.36 -9.33 17.43
C VAL A 28 3.06 -8.86 18.85
N ASN A 29 2.55 -7.64 18.99
CA ASN A 29 2.21 -7.08 20.30
C ASN A 29 1.09 -7.89 20.99
N ILE A 30 0.02 -8.23 20.29
CA ILE A 30 -1.07 -9.07 20.82
C ILE A 30 -0.52 -10.43 21.29
N LYS A 31 0.29 -11.10 20.47
CA LYS A 31 0.88 -12.41 20.86
C LYS A 31 1.80 -12.32 22.07
N GLU A 32 2.57 -11.24 22.20
CA GLU A 32 3.46 -11.05 23.35
C GLU A 32 2.65 -10.82 24.64
N VAL A 33 1.57 -10.04 24.56
CA VAL A 33 0.63 -9.87 25.69
C VAL A 33 0.02 -11.19 26.09
N ASP A 34 -0.51 -11.98 25.15
CA ASP A 34 -1.15 -13.26 25.43
C ASP A 34 -0.15 -14.26 26.05
N ARG A 35 1.06 -14.32 25.50
CA ARG A 35 2.14 -15.16 26.07
C ARG A 35 2.50 -14.75 27.49
N THR A 36 2.59 -13.43 27.74
CA THR A 36 2.90 -12.92 29.09
C THR A 36 1.79 -13.29 30.07
N LYS A 37 0.51 -13.17 29.68
CA LYS A 37 -0.63 -13.60 30.48
C LYS A 37 -0.57 -15.10 30.81
N GLU A 38 -0.23 -15.95 29.84
CA GLU A 38 -0.08 -17.41 30.08
C GLU A 38 1.01 -17.70 31.10
N ILE A 39 2.18 -17.06 30.98
CA ILE A 39 3.29 -17.25 31.92
C ILE A 39 2.90 -16.75 33.31
N LEU A 40 2.27 -15.57 33.43
CA LEU A 40 1.81 -15.06 34.71
C LEU A 40 0.74 -15.97 35.35
N SER A 41 -0.15 -16.56 34.55
CA SER A 41 -1.12 -17.57 35.02
C SER A 41 -0.46 -18.77 35.62
N LEU A 42 0.60 -19.31 34.97
CA LEU A 42 1.38 -20.41 35.49
C LEU A 42 2.10 -20.02 36.78
N TYR A 43 2.70 -18.85 36.81
CA TYR A 43 3.41 -18.38 38.01
C TYR A 43 2.44 -18.15 39.19
N ASN A 44 1.24 -17.61 38.97
CA ASN A 44 0.24 -17.50 40.03
C ASN A 44 -0.10 -18.85 40.65
N LYS A 45 -0.22 -19.90 39.84
CA LYS A 45 -0.45 -21.28 40.36
C LYS A 45 0.73 -21.78 41.19
N LEU A 46 1.96 -21.56 40.73
CA LEU A 46 3.17 -21.96 41.44
C LEU A 46 3.35 -21.17 42.74
N ILE A 47 3.14 -19.86 42.71
CA ILE A 47 3.21 -19.00 43.89
C ILE A 47 2.13 -19.38 44.91
N THR A 48 0.92 -19.72 44.49
CA THR A 48 -0.13 -20.24 45.37
C THR A 48 0.34 -21.51 46.10
N TYR A 49 0.99 -22.39 45.37
CA TYR A 49 1.55 -23.64 45.96
C TYR A 49 2.72 -23.37 46.94
N ASP A 50 3.61 -22.39 46.58
CA ASP A 50 4.72 -21.99 47.43
C ASP A 50 4.24 -21.35 48.74
N ILE A 51 3.25 -20.47 48.68
CA ILE A 51 2.60 -19.89 49.87
C ILE A 51 2.03 -20.96 50.79
N GLN A 52 1.34 -21.95 50.22
CA GLN A 52 0.79 -23.08 51.01
C GLN A 52 1.87 -23.89 51.70
N LYS A 53 3.10 -23.89 51.20
CA LYS A 53 4.27 -24.55 51.80
C LYS A 53 5.05 -23.62 52.76
N GLY A 54 4.65 -22.38 52.92
CA GLY A 54 5.33 -21.39 53.76
C GLY A 54 6.60 -20.81 53.14
N ASN A 55 6.69 -20.80 51.80
CA ASN A 55 7.79 -20.16 51.07
C ASN A 55 7.37 -18.74 50.65
N ASP A 56 8.13 -17.74 51.13
CA ASP A 56 7.87 -16.30 50.87
C ASP A 56 8.85 -15.70 49.85
N ASP A 57 9.78 -16.47 49.31
CA ASP A 57 10.74 -15.98 48.31
C ASP A 57 10.26 -16.27 46.90
N PHE A 58 9.91 -15.20 46.15
CA PHE A 58 9.43 -15.26 44.77
C PHE A 58 10.44 -14.70 43.76
N SER A 59 11.71 -14.47 44.15
CA SER A 59 12.77 -13.90 43.31
C SER A 59 13.18 -14.80 42.14
N GLU A 60 12.85 -16.09 42.17
CA GLU A 60 13.10 -17.05 41.08
C GLU A 60 12.18 -16.83 39.87
N TYR A 61 10.99 -16.23 40.08
CA TYR A 61 10.01 -16.02 39.02
C TYR A 61 10.41 -14.86 38.14
N LYS A 62 10.86 -15.16 36.91
CA LYS A 62 11.38 -14.14 35.95
C LYS A 62 10.79 -14.33 34.57
N ILE A 63 10.48 -13.20 33.90
CA ILE A 63 10.15 -13.16 32.50
C ILE A 63 11.22 -12.32 31.78
N ASN A 64 11.86 -12.88 30.75
CA ASN A 64 12.94 -12.23 30.00
C ASN A 64 14.08 -11.71 30.88
N ASN A 65 14.48 -12.46 31.91
CA ASN A 65 15.49 -12.09 32.92
C ASN A 65 15.10 -10.92 33.84
N GLN A 66 13.86 -10.49 33.83
CA GLN A 66 13.33 -9.49 34.76
C GLN A 66 12.46 -10.19 35.79
N GLU A 67 12.60 -9.83 37.05
CA GLU A 67 11.76 -10.29 38.11
C GLU A 67 10.32 -9.84 37.88
N ILE A 68 9.36 -10.74 38.09
CA ILE A 68 7.97 -10.35 38.11
C ILE A 68 7.64 -9.68 39.44
N ARG A 69 6.74 -8.72 39.41
CA ARG A 69 6.20 -8.17 40.64
C ARG A 69 5.09 -9.09 41.15
N VAL A 70 5.17 -9.50 42.42
CA VAL A 70 4.16 -10.27 43.10
C VAL A 70 3.56 -9.43 44.20
N SER A 71 2.23 -9.34 44.25
CA SER A 71 1.47 -8.67 45.33
C SER A 71 0.40 -9.64 45.87
N ILE A 72 0.25 -9.70 47.16
CA ILE A 72 -0.83 -10.40 47.85
C ILE A 72 -1.75 -9.34 48.44
N ILE A 73 -3.03 -9.39 48.11
CA ILE A 73 -4.00 -8.31 48.39
C ILE A 73 -5.22 -8.91 49.03
N ASP A 74 -5.67 -8.31 50.12
CA ASP A 74 -6.92 -8.71 50.78
C ASP A 74 -8.15 -8.09 50.14
N LYS A 75 -9.31 -8.49 50.61
CA LYS A 75 -10.61 -8.07 50.10
C LYS A 75 -10.89 -6.57 50.33
N GLU A 76 -10.31 -5.99 51.36
CA GLU A 76 -10.35 -4.56 51.67
C GLU A 76 -9.38 -3.74 50.80
N GLY A 77 -8.58 -4.42 49.94
CA GLY A 77 -7.59 -3.84 49.05
C GLY A 77 -6.27 -3.49 49.70
N GLN A 78 -6.04 -3.97 50.95
CA GLN A 78 -4.76 -3.80 51.62
C GLN A 78 -3.73 -4.78 51.06
N VAL A 79 -2.55 -4.26 50.76
CA VAL A 79 -1.42 -5.05 50.25
C VAL A 79 -0.75 -5.73 51.42
N LEU A 80 -0.92 -7.04 51.54
CA LEU A 80 -0.31 -7.87 52.59
C LEU A 80 1.17 -8.19 52.32
N TYR A 81 1.51 -8.30 51.03
CA TYR A 81 2.87 -8.52 50.55
C TYR A 81 3.06 -7.87 49.18
N ASP A 82 4.23 -7.31 48.94
CA ASP A 82 4.65 -6.86 47.61
C ASP A 82 6.16 -7.03 47.43
N SER A 83 6.57 -7.63 46.30
CA SER A 83 7.98 -7.89 46.02
C SER A 83 8.82 -6.61 45.80
N LEU A 84 8.20 -5.45 45.63
CA LEU A 84 8.88 -4.13 45.53
C LEU A 84 9.04 -3.44 46.90
N GLY A 85 8.56 -4.03 48.00
CA GLY A 85 8.59 -3.48 49.35
C GLY A 85 7.24 -2.96 49.83
N GLU A 86 7.22 -2.20 50.94
CA GLU A 86 5.95 -1.68 51.49
C GLU A 86 5.23 -0.74 50.54
N ILE A 87 3.96 -1.06 50.28
CA ILE A 87 3.06 -0.24 49.49
C ILE A 87 1.94 0.29 50.36
N ILE A 88 1.85 1.59 50.50
CA ILE A 88 0.86 2.29 51.30
C ILE A 88 -0.47 2.42 50.57
N ASP A 89 -0.49 2.28 49.24
CA ASP A 89 -1.67 2.48 48.41
C ASP A 89 -2.69 1.35 48.54
N ASN A 90 -3.98 1.69 48.70
CA ASN A 90 -5.06 0.73 48.72
C ASN A 90 -5.45 0.33 47.27
N HIS A 91 -5.54 -0.95 47.03
CA HIS A 91 -5.80 -1.54 45.73
C HIS A 91 -7.25 -2.03 45.52
N VAL A 92 -8.18 -1.69 46.42
CA VAL A 92 -9.59 -2.16 46.37
C VAL A 92 -10.28 -1.80 45.04
N ASN A 93 -9.95 -0.65 44.43
CA ASN A 93 -10.55 -0.18 43.18
C ASN A 93 -9.75 -0.61 41.93
N ARG A 94 -8.76 -1.45 42.07
CA ARG A 94 -8.01 -1.94 40.92
C ARG A 94 -8.83 -2.98 40.16
N GLU A 95 -9.08 -2.71 38.88
CA GLU A 95 -9.97 -3.53 38.04
C GLU A 95 -9.59 -5.02 38.06
N GLU A 96 -8.29 -5.33 37.95
CA GLU A 96 -7.79 -6.69 38.01
C GLU A 96 -8.05 -7.40 39.35
N VAL A 97 -8.09 -6.66 40.45
CA VAL A 97 -8.36 -7.20 41.80
C VAL A 97 -9.85 -7.44 41.99
N VAL A 98 -10.67 -6.44 41.66
CA VAL A 98 -12.14 -6.55 41.75
C VAL A 98 -12.65 -7.71 40.92
N GLU A 99 -12.20 -7.78 39.67
CA GLU A 99 -12.62 -8.84 38.74
C GLU A 99 -12.14 -10.23 39.16
N ALA A 100 -10.93 -10.32 39.77
CA ALA A 100 -10.45 -11.58 40.32
C ALA A 100 -11.26 -12.06 41.50
N PHE A 101 -11.74 -11.18 42.39
CA PHE A 101 -12.65 -11.56 43.46
C PHE A 101 -14.00 -12.06 42.95
N ASP A 102 -14.51 -11.45 41.89
CA ASP A 102 -15.82 -11.81 41.30
C ASP A 102 -15.73 -13.11 40.47
N LYS A 103 -14.81 -13.18 39.52
CA LYS A 103 -14.70 -14.23 38.50
C LYS A 103 -13.67 -15.32 38.83
N GLY A 104 -12.88 -15.15 39.89
CA GLY A 104 -11.78 -16.06 40.27
C GLY A 104 -10.45 -15.71 39.63
N VAL A 105 -10.44 -15.17 38.41
CA VAL A 105 -9.24 -14.73 37.70
C VAL A 105 -9.53 -13.46 36.88
N SER A 106 -8.50 -12.64 36.72
CA SER A 106 -8.53 -11.48 35.80
C SER A 106 -7.17 -11.23 35.18
N SER A 107 -7.16 -10.65 33.97
CA SER A 107 -5.93 -10.22 33.32
C SER A 107 -6.16 -9.00 32.45
N LEU A 108 -5.36 -7.97 32.63
CA LEU A 108 -5.42 -6.75 31.83
C LEU A 108 -4.04 -6.14 31.61
N VAL A 109 -3.98 -5.19 30.67
CA VAL A 109 -2.81 -4.36 30.43
C VAL A 109 -3.14 -2.94 30.88
N ARG A 110 -2.32 -2.38 31.76
CA ARG A 110 -2.53 -1.04 32.29
C ARG A 110 -1.22 -0.34 32.55
N PHE A 111 -1.22 0.97 32.39
CA PHE A 111 -0.09 1.81 32.79
C PHE A 111 0.08 1.77 34.33
N SER A 112 1.31 1.55 34.78
CA SER A 112 1.67 1.56 36.19
C SER A 112 2.33 2.88 36.55
N ASP A 113 1.69 3.66 37.38
CA ASP A 113 2.27 4.92 37.88
C ASP A 113 3.54 4.68 38.70
N THR A 114 3.61 3.55 39.41
CA THR A 114 4.77 3.17 40.23
C THR A 114 6.02 2.83 39.38
N VAL A 115 5.82 2.20 38.22
CA VAL A 115 6.91 1.76 37.34
C VAL A 115 7.10 2.70 36.14
N GLY A 116 6.10 3.54 35.83
CA GLY A 116 6.10 4.47 34.71
C GLY A 116 5.99 3.79 33.34
N LYS A 117 5.39 2.58 33.28
CA LYS A 117 5.29 1.76 32.06
C LYS A 117 4.02 0.94 32.03
N ASP A 118 3.66 0.47 30.84
CA ASP A 118 2.58 -0.50 30.68
C ASP A 118 3.02 -1.88 31.24
N LEU A 119 2.20 -2.42 32.13
CA LEU A 119 2.37 -3.73 32.71
C LEU A 119 1.21 -4.63 32.30
N VAL A 120 1.52 -5.90 32.09
CA VAL A 120 0.52 -6.97 32.02
C VAL A 120 0.29 -7.44 33.46
N TYR A 121 -0.94 -7.31 33.94
CA TYR A 121 -1.36 -7.80 35.23
C TYR A 121 -2.13 -9.11 35.06
N TYR A 122 -1.91 -10.02 36.00
CA TYR A 122 -2.69 -11.24 36.13
C TYR A 122 -3.02 -11.45 37.60
N ALA A 123 -4.30 -11.54 37.93
CA ALA A 123 -4.78 -11.71 39.30
C ALA A 123 -5.54 -13.02 39.41
N THR A 124 -5.34 -13.73 40.52
CA THR A 124 -6.01 -14.99 40.81
C THR A 124 -6.47 -14.97 42.25
N ARG A 125 -7.74 -15.30 42.49
CA ARG A 125 -8.30 -15.46 43.83
C ARG A 125 -7.80 -16.79 44.41
N ILE A 126 -7.19 -16.75 45.61
CA ILE A 126 -6.72 -17.94 46.35
C ILE A 126 -7.82 -18.47 47.22
N ASP A 127 -8.48 -17.58 47.96
CA ASP A 127 -9.56 -17.86 48.88
C ASP A 127 -10.60 -16.70 48.85
N ASP A 128 -11.57 -16.75 49.78
CA ASP A 128 -12.64 -15.73 49.82
C ASP A 128 -12.17 -14.32 50.22
N ASN A 129 -10.93 -14.22 50.73
CA ASN A 129 -10.40 -12.97 51.27
C ASN A 129 -9.09 -12.51 50.61
N THR A 130 -8.49 -13.32 49.73
CA THR A 130 -7.12 -13.08 49.25
C THR A 130 -6.99 -13.29 47.75
N VAL A 131 -6.32 -12.35 47.09
CA VAL A 131 -5.94 -12.38 45.66
C VAL A 131 -4.42 -12.30 45.54
N ILE A 132 -3.82 -13.19 44.75
CA ILE A 132 -2.45 -12.99 44.22
C ILE A 132 -2.54 -12.22 42.94
N ARG A 133 -1.78 -11.15 42.84
CA ARG A 133 -1.58 -10.39 41.64
C ARG A 133 -0.11 -10.44 41.23
N THR A 134 0.15 -10.98 40.06
CA THR A 134 1.47 -10.86 39.39
C THR A 134 1.42 -9.83 38.29
N SER A 135 2.55 -9.16 38.07
CA SER A 135 2.70 -8.29 36.93
C SER A 135 4.09 -8.34 36.32
N ALA A 136 4.14 -8.16 35.02
CA ALA A 136 5.37 -8.11 34.25
C ALA A 136 5.34 -6.93 33.29
N GLN A 137 6.50 -6.32 33.11
CA GLN A 137 6.67 -5.22 32.17
C GLN A 137 6.58 -5.74 30.75
N MET A 138 5.81 -5.07 29.90
CA MET A 138 5.92 -5.22 28.47
C MET A 138 7.31 -4.71 28.06
N SER A 139 8.15 -5.57 27.54
CA SER A 139 9.51 -5.17 27.16
C SER A 139 9.48 -4.25 25.94
N ASP A 140 9.74 -2.96 26.14
CA ASP A 140 9.77 -1.91 25.13
C ASP A 140 10.73 -2.17 23.97
N THR A 141 11.70 -3.04 24.13
CA THR A 141 12.83 -3.16 23.22
C THR A 141 13.03 -4.52 22.58
N LYS A 142 12.28 -5.53 22.98
CA LYS A 142 12.41 -6.89 22.41
C LYS A 142 11.16 -7.38 21.70
N LEU A 143 10.30 -6.45 21.27
CA LEU A 143 9.14 -6.72 20.42
C LEU A 143 9.51 -7.43 19.10
N ILE A 144 10.79 -7.38 18.75
CA ILE A 144 11.31 -8.10 17.61
C ILE A 144 12.30 -9.14 18.15
N THR A 145 11.78 -10.27 18.61
CA THR A 145 12.64 -11.45 18.77
C THR A 145 13.42 -11.66 17.49
N SER A 146 14.73 -11.90 17.57
CA SER A 146 15.61 -11.94 16.41
C SER A 146 15.12 -12.90 15.29
N LYS A 147 14.30 -13.89 15.63
CA LYS A 147 13.62 -14.78 14.67
C LYS A 147 12.50 -14.07 13.90
N SER A 148 11.58 -13.38 14.57
CA SER A 148 10.44 -12.71 13.93
C SER A 148 10.90 -11.57 13.01
N SER A 149 11.94 -10.84 13.43
CA SER A 149 12.58 -9.78 12.64
C SER A 149 13.16 -10.29 11.32
N LYS A 150 13.81 -11.46 11.32
CA LYS A 150 14.37 -12.06 10.10
C LYS A 150 13.28 -12.43 9.10
N TYR A 151 12.19 -13.04 9.56
CA TYR A 151 11.06 -13.36 8.68
C TYR A 151 10.37 -12.11 8.13
N PHE A 152 10.21 -11.09 8.95
CA PHE A 152 9.65 -9.81 8.52
C PHE A 152 10.50 -9.14 7.45
N LEU A 153 11.83 -9.10 7.64
CA LEU A 153 12.77 -8.58 6.64
C LEU A 153 12.70 -9.36 5.32
N LEU A 154 12.63 -10.69 5.40
CA LEU A 154 12.47 -11.55 4.22
C LEU A 154 11.18 -11.26 3.46
N ILE A 155 10.07 -11.04 4.16
CA ILE A 155 8.78 -10.69 3.55
C ILE A 155 8.88 -9.34 2.85
N ILE A 156 9.48 -8.32 3.49
CA ILE A 156 9.68 -6.99 2.86
C ILE A 156 10.50 -7.12 1.58
N ILE A 157 11.64 -7.83 1.62
CA ILE A 157 12.47 -8.05 0.45
C ILE A 157 11.67 -8.74 -0.67
N GLY A 158 10.90 -9.77 -0.33
CA GLY A 158 10.04 -10.48 -1.29
C GLY A 158 9.01 -9.55 -1.94
N VAL A 159 8.33 -8.72 -1.16
CA VAL A 159 7.36 -7.73 -1.67
C VAL A 159 8.02 -6.72 -2.60
N VAL A 160 9.20 -6.22 -2.26
CA VAL A 160 9.95 -5.27 -3.10
C VAL A 160 10.35 -5.92 -4.43
N VAL A 161 10.89 -7.14 -4.41
CA VAL A 161 11.29 -7.87 -5.63
C VAL A 161 10.08 -8.12 -6.53
N ILE A 162 8.98 -8.61 -5.98
CA ILE A 162 7.74 -8.85 -6.72
C ILE A 162 7.22 -7.55 -7.33
N SER A 163 7.26 -6.44 -6.59
CA SER A 163 6.83 -5.12 -7.06
C SER A 163 7.66 -4.62 -8.24
N ILE A 164 8.97 -4.83 -8.22
CA ILE A 164 9.85 -4.46 -9.34
C ILE A 164 9.48 -5.26 -10.60
N VAL A 165 9.29 -6.57 -10.47
CA VAL A 165 8.91 -7.44 -11.59
C VAL A 165 7.55 -7.07 -12.17
N LEU A 166 6.57 -6.79 -11.30
CA LEU A 166 5.24 -6.32 -11.73
C LEU A 166 5.31 -4.96 -12.42
N CYS A 167 6.11 -4.03 -11.90
CA CYS A 167 6.32 -2.73 -12.52
C CYS A 167 6.91 -2.84 -13.93
N GLU A 168 7.91 -3.69 -14.13
CA GLU A 168 8.48 -3.93 -15.48
C GLU A 168 7.44 -4.52 -16.44
N LYS A 169 6.64 -5.49 -15.99
CA LYS A 169 5.56 -6.07 -16.80
C LYS A 169 4.52 -5.02 -17.18
N LEU A 170 4.04 -4.21 -16.23
CA LEU A 170 3.06 -3.16 -16.49
C LEU A 170 3.59 -2.11 -17.47
N VAL A 171 4.87 -1.74 -17.38
CA VAL A 171 5.49 -0.83 -18.35
C VAL A 171 5.47 -1.43 -19.76
N LYS A 172 5.79 -2.70 -19.93
CA LYS A 172 5.81 -3.37 -21.24
C LYS A 172 4.40 -3.58 -21.82
N ILE A 173 3.43 -3.93 -20.98
CA ILE A 173 2.07 -4.27 -21.42
C ILE A 173 1.23 -3.02 -21.71
N ILE A 174 1.39 -1.94 -20.92
CA ILE A 174 0.52 -0.75 -21.03
C ILE A 174 1.27 0.46 -21.59
N VAL A 175 2.41 0.79 -21.00
CA VAL A 175 3.08 2.07 -21.31
C VAL A 175 3.73 2.07 -22.68
N GLN A 176 4.34 0.96 -23.06
CA GLN A 176 5.04 0.85 -24.33
C GLN A 176 4.10 0.92 -25.55
N PRO A 177 3.01 0.13 -25.63
CA PRO A 177 2.05 0.22 -26.73
C PRO A 177 1.40 1.63 -26.86
N VAL A 178 1.03 2.24 -25.75
CA VAL A 178 0.46 3.61 -25.77
C VAL A 178 1.46 4.63 -26.29
N ARG A 179 2.72 4.51 -25.93
CA ARG A 179 3.77 5.40 -26.46
C ARG A 179 4.03 5.18 -27.95
N GLU A 180 4.03 3.96 -28.42
CA GLU A 180 4.16 3.65 -29.85
C GLU A 180 2.98 4.22 -30.64
N LEU A 181 1.76 4.10 -30.10
CA LEU A 181 0.58 4.74 -30.71
C LEU A 181 0.74 6.27 -30.80
N GLU A 182 1.26 6.92 -29.76
CA GLU A 182 1.58 8.36 -29.79
C GLU A 182 2.60 8.71 -30.87
N GLU A 183 3.67 7.89 -31.02
CA GLU A 183 4.72 8.12 -32.02
C GLU A 183 4.19 7.91 -33.45
N VAL A 184 3.38 6.89 -33.68
CA VAL A 184 2.72 6.65 -34.99
C VAL A 184 1.76 7.77 -35.33
N THR A 185 0.95 8.24 -34.34
CA THR A 185 0.05 9.39 -34.53
C THR A 185 0.80 10.64 -34.99
N LYS A 186 1.94 10.93 -34.36
CA LYS A 186 2.79 12.07 -34.76
C LYS A 186 3.33 11.93 -36.19
N LYS A 187 3.71 10.72 -36.61
CA LYS A 187 4.21 10.46 -37.96
C LYS A 187 3.11 10.68 -39.01
N ILE A 188 1.89 10.17 -38.74
CA ILE A 188 0.74 10.37 -39.63
C ILE A 188 0.38 11.88 -39.73
N ALA A 189 0.38 12.59 -38.59
CA ALA A 189 0.12 14.02 -38.57
C ALA A 189 1.16 14.85 -39.38
N ASN A 190 2.40 14.33 -39.47
CA ASN A 190 3.47 14.93 -40.27
C ASN A 190 3.48 14.47 -41.74
N GLY A 191 2.44 13.72 -42.19
CA GLY A 191 2.27 13.32 -43.58
C GLY A 191 2.76 11.89 -43.92
N ASP A 192 3.32 11.13 -42.97
CA ASP A 192 3.72 9.73 -43.20
C ASP A 192 2.50 8.83 -42.96
N LEU A 193 1.58 8.80 -43.91
CA LEU A 193 0.28 8.12 -43.84
C LEU A 193 0.42 6.58 -43.90
N ASN A 194 1.58 6.03 -44.29
CA ASN A 194 1.81 4.59 -44.41
C ASN A 194 2.11 3.91 -43.07
N LYS A 195 2.24 4.65 -41.99
CA LYS A 195 2.53 4.07 -40.66
C LYS A 195 1.27 3.51 -40.02
N ARG A 196 1.45 2.36 -39.36
CA ARG A 196 0.38 1.70 -38.59
C ARG A 196 0.92 1.32 -37.22
N ALA A 197 0.04 1.36 -36.24
CA ALA A 197 0.32 0.91 -34.88
C ALA A 197 0.39 -0.61 -34.84
N VAL A 198 1.31 -1.18 -34.07
CA VAL A 198 1.43 -2.61 -33.86
C VAL A 198 0.36 -3.06 -32.83
N ILE A 199 -0.36 -4.12 -33.17
CA ILE A 199 -1.34 -4.73 -32.25
C ILE A 199 -0.64 -5.83 -31.49
N TYR A 200 -0.28 -5.56 -30.22
CA TYR A 200 0.44 -6.51 -29.37
C TYR A 200 -0.47 -7.51 -28.66
N TYR A 201 -1.67 -7.08 -28.28
CA TYR A 201 -2.58 -7.86 -27.44
C TYR A 201 -4.01 -7.76 -27.97
N ASN A 202 -4.83 -8.74 -27.63
CA ASN A 202 -6.25 -8.74 -27.97
C ASN A 202 -7.09 -8.25 -26.76
N ASP A 203 -6.77 -7.04 -26.31
CA ASP A 203 -7.40 -6.33 -25.20
C ASP A 203 -7.87 -4.93 -25.64
N GLU A 204 -8.22 -4.06 -24.70
CA GLU A 204 -8.68 -2.69 -24.97
C GLU A 204 -7.62 -1.85 -25.69
N ILE A 205 -6.34 -2.08 -25.37
CA ILE A 205 -5.22 -1.39 -26.03
C ILE A 205 -5.05 -1.87 -27.47
N GLY A 206 -5.18 -3.17 -27.69
CA GLY A 206 -5.17 -3.76 -29.03
C GLY A 206 -6.35 -3.30 -29.87
N SER A 207 -7.55 -3.22 -29.29
CA SER A 207 -8.75 -2.64 -29.94
C SER A 207 -8.56 -1.18 -30.31
N LEU A 208 -7.96 -0.38 -29.44
CA LEU A 208 -7.62 1.01 -29.70
C LEU A 208 -6.64 1.14 -30.88
N ALA A 209 -5.59 0.31 -30.91
CA ALA A 209 -4.62 0.30 -31.99
C ALA A 209 -5.28 -0.10 -33.33
N LYS A 210 -6.20 -1.05 -33.33
CA LYS A 210 -6.97 -1.45 -34.52
C LYS A 210 -7.84 -0.31 -35.05
N THR A 211 -8.65 0.31 -34.18
CA THR A 211 -9.50 1.44 -34.56
C THR A 211 -8.67 2.63 -35.08
N PHE A 212 -7.50 2.87 -34.48
CA PHE A 212 -6.56 3.87 -34.95
C PHE A 212 -6.04 3.56 -36.36
N ASN A 213 -5.70 2.28 -36.65
CA ASN A 213 -5.25 1.88 -37.98
C ASN A 213 -6.37 2.04 -39.02
N GLU A 214 -7.61 1.67 -38.68
CA GLU A 214 -8.77 1.89 -39.55
C GLU A 214 -8.98 3.38 -39.87
N MET A 215 -8.80 4.26 -38.89
CA MET A 215 -8.85 5.71 -39.12
C MET A 215 -7.70 6.17 -40.02
N ALA A 216 -6.49 5.65 -39.84
CA ALA A 216 -5.34 5.98 -40.68
C ALA A 216 -5.56 5.52 -42.14
N ASP A 217 -6.17 4.35 -42.37
CA ASP A 217 -6.53 3.83 -43.69
C ASP A 217 -7.54 4.78 -44.37
N MET A 218 -8.58 5.22 -43.66
CA MET A 218 -9.56 6.17 -44.17
C MET A 218 -8.94 7.53 -44.52
N LEU A 219 -8.01 8.05 -43.71
CA LEU A 219 -7.28 9.29 -43.99
C LEU A 219 -6.43 9.18 -45.26
N GLU A 220 -5.69 8.08 -45.41
CA GLU A 220 -4.88 7.82 -46.59
C GLU A 220 -5.73 7.81 -47.88
N ILE A 221 -6.83 7.05 -47.86
CA ILE A 221 -7.79 7.01 -48.97
C ILE A 221 -8.35 8.39 -49.29
N LYS A 222 -8.79 9.17 -48.29
CA LYS A 222 -9.38 10.50 -48.48
C LYS A 222 -8.38 11.51 -49.05
N ILE A 223 -7.14 11.45 -48.59
CA ILE A 223 -6.08 12.35 -49.11
C ILE A 223 -5.71 11.95 -50.52
N SER A 224 -5.58 10.66 -50.84
CA SER A 224 -5.35 10.16 -52.20
C SER A 224 -6.47 10.60 -53.16
N ASP A 225 -7.75 10.37 -52.75
CA ASP A 225 -8.91 10.81 -53.55
C ASP A 225 -8.93 12.33 -53.79
N SER A 226 -8.51 13.10 -52.78
CA SER A 226 -8.44 14.58 -52.93
C SER A 226 -7.37 15.01 -53.93
N LEU A 227 -6.18 14.37 -53.85
CA LEU A 227 -5.08 14.63 -54.79
C LEU A 227 -5.46 14.20 -56.19
N ASP A 228 -6.09 13.04 -56.38
CA ASP A 228 -6.55 12.59 -57.71
C ASP A 228 -7.58 13.53 -58.29
N LYS A 229 -8.52 14.07 -57.49
CA LYS A 229 -9.48 15.09 -57.96
C LYS A 229 -8.78 16.39 -58.35
N GLN A 230 -7.79 16.82 -57.55
CA GLN A 230 -7.02 18.01 -57.85
C GLN A 230 -6.26 17.82 -59.18
N ASN A 231 -5.51 16.71 -59.35
CA ASN A 231 -4.78 16.41 -60.57
C ASN A 231 -5.71 16.33 -61.78
N LYS A 232 -6.91 15.74 -61.66
CA LYS A 232 -7.89 15.70 -62.73
C LYS A 232 -8.39 17.09 -63.08
N LEU A 233 -8.67 17.95 -62.10
CA LEU A 233 -9.06 19.35 -62.37
C LEU A 233 -7.95 20.13 -63.08
N GLU A 234 -6.70 19.97 -62.64
CA GLU A 234 -5.54 20.60 -63.28
C GLU A 234 -5.39 20.12 -64.75
N ALA A 235 -5.47 18.78 -64.99
CA ALA A 235 -5.41 18.24 -66.34
C ALA A 235 -6.54 18.74 -67.25
N ILE A 236 -7.78 18.90 -66.73
CA ILE A 236 -8.92 19.47 -67.47
C ILE A 236 -8.60 20.94 -67.82
N LEU A 237 -8.16 21.76 -66.85
CA LEU A 237 -7.84 23.18 -67.06
C LEU A 237 -6.68 23.37 -68.04
N GLU A 238 -5.71 22.46 -68.05
CA GLU A 238 -4.58 22.47 -68.99
C GLU A 238 -4.99 22.10 -70.40
N SER A 239 -5.93 21.15 -70.57
CA SER A 239 -6.40 20.66 -71.87
C SER A 239 -7.49 21.52 -72.51
N MET A 240 -8.09 22.48 -71.75
CA MET A 240 -9.17 23.30 -72.27
C MET A 240 -8.68 24.30 -73.30
N GLU A 241 -9.36 24.32 -74.47
CA GLU A 241 -9.16 25.34 -75.54
C GLU A 241 -9.96 26.64 -75.31
N SER A 242 -10.35 26.89 -74.05
CA SER A 242 -11.09 28.11 -73.63
C SER A 242 -10.35 28.72 -72.42
N GLY A 243 -10.25 30.06 -72.45
CA GLY A 243 -9.63 30.81 -71.35
C GLY A 243 -10.54 30.80 -70.11
N VAL A 244 -10.01 30.28 -68.99
CA VAL A 244 -10.68 30.26 -67.71
C VAL A 244 -9.92 31.15 -66.75
N ILE A 245 -10.61 32.07 -66.11
CA ILE A 245 -10.08 32.94 -65.04
C ILE A 245 -11.07 32.93 -63.90
N ALA A 246 -10.60 32.40 -62.68
CA ALA A 246 -11.37 32.49 -61.45
C ALA A 246 -10.87 33.66 -60.61
N ILE A 247 -11.80 34.50 -60.11
CA ILE A 247 -11.50 35.61 -59.23
C ILE A 247 -12.24 35.54 -57.90
N THR A 248 -11.62 36.06 -56.86
CA THR A 248 -12.31 36.23 -55.57
C THR A 248 -13.33 37.34 -55.60
N ALA A 249 -14.24 37.42 -54.62
CA ALA A 249 -15.17 38.55 -54.47
C ALA A 249 -14.45 39.90 -54.31
N ALA A 250 -13.20 39.92 -53.90
CA ALA A 250 -12.34 41.10 -53.77
C ALA A 250 -11.59 41.49 -55.12
N GLY A 251 -11.87 40.78 -56.22
CA GLY A 251 -11.24 41.03 -57.51
C GLY A 251 -9.83 40.45 -57.71
N LYS A 252 -9.34 39.66 -56.79
CA LYS A 252 -8.02 38.99 -56.87
C LYS A 252 -8.14 37.70 -57.70
N VAL A 253 -7.26 37.57 -58.71
CA VAL A 253 -7.17 36.29 -59.46
C VAL A 253 -6.80 35.11 -58.57
N MET A 254 -7.65 34.10 -58.55
CA MET A 254 -7.44 32.82 -57.88
C MET A 254 -6.77 31.79 -58.78
N LEU A 255 -7.21 31.74 -60.06
CA LEU A 255 -6.76 30.77 -61.05
C LEU A 255 -6.84 31.40 -62.45
N ILE A 256 -5.85 31.05 -63.24
CA ILE A 256 -5.84 31.35 -64.68
C ILE A 256 -5.26 30.15 -65.43
N ASN A 257 -5.99 29.54 -66.36
CA ASN A 257 -5.49 28.36 -67.08
C ASN A 257 -4.49 28.75 -68.17
N PRO A 258 -3.67 27.85 -68.73
CA PRO A 258 -2.63 28.09 -69.72
C PRO A 258 -3.20 28.74 -70.99
N TYR A 259 -4.37 28.35 -71.43
CA TYR A 259 -5.01 28.96 -72.62
C TYR A 259 -5.35 30.41 -72.39
N ALA A 260 -5.87 30.79 -71.24
CA ALA A 260 -6.11 32.23 -70.95
C ALA A 260 -4.78 32.98 -70.86
N LYS A 261 -3.74 32.46 -70.29
CA LYS A 261 -2.39 33.08 -70.26
C LYS A 261 -1.87 33.32 -71.64
N SER A 262 -1.98 32.38 -72.57
CA SER A 262 -1.55 32.54 -73.94
C SER A 262 -2.34 33.62 -74.70
N LEU A 263 -3.65 33.77 -74.44
CA LEU A 263 -4.48 34.84 -75.02
C LEU A 263 -4.09 36.19 -74.52
N PHE A 264 -3.63 36.35 -73.29
CA PHE A 264 -3.19 37.63 -72.70
C PHE A 264 -1.67 37.89 -72.91
N GLY A 265 -0.91 36.92 -73.42
CA GLY A 265 0.54 37.09 -73.64
C GLY A 265 1.35 37.14 -72.38
N ILE A 266 0.89 36.48 -71.29
CA ILE A 266 1.50 36.43 -69.94
C ILE A 266 1.87 34.99 -69.51
#